data_9bf6b70f962c0e62bf9a179334ab56ca
#
_entry.id   9bf6b70f962c0e62bf9a179334ab56ca
#
_cell.length_a   1.000
_cell.length_b   1.000
_cell.length_c   1.000
_cell.angle_alpha   90.00
_cell.angle_beta   90.00
_cell.angle_gamma   90.00
#
_symmetry.space_group_name_H-M   'P 1'
#
loop_
_entity.id
_entity.type
_entity.pdbx_description
1 polymer ?
#
loop_
_entity_poly.entity_id
_entity_poly.type
_entity_poly.pdbx_seq_one_letter_code
_entity_poly.pdbx_strand_id
1 'polypeptide(L)'
;MYQTSKSKGQELVAQRMVDYFRRLNHEAYLITSIYHDGREIVADDLIGEKGYVLVNDADLNIPIIRVASFITKWPPRRIVFKDQVEILERIVNEFKLNVLITHSTLWNGPEEVAKFVEWRRNIKSLGGFQDSLIFCHMSHYQEPSPRRYSIIERSFRMAWNKLALGAILRVANLILVVTPYEQEEKMKMGASKTKCVLFPGGIDDNSFTSYATSNPNELLQRLKLDHDAKIVTYMGTIEERKNLQSVLDVADRLKGRQEIHFVIAGNGESEYAKETMQRAKELPNVTYLGEVNEKEKVQLIRISYLNILLSKMEALGITQLEFMYLGVPIITSGIGGQSWIIRDNHEGIHVDGPDDISGSKNAILELVDDTSKWQKLSTSARDRAKDFTLTKLIQQLDDAITREIEKETGLTNLPTEVKTTLTEPEIAHHTWSHGTKKIVVTNKRIFIQQGKLSRSTHEIPYSNIHSIEHIRRYSWKTLIIGAAISSLMFIQHYVSPIISRSLTSKIPYIITTLASSLGADTGLILANIWIVPVTISLLLFLYTARKGYALHGPTFNPIYLPQSFSEAIEYIRDMQDQIQSKSQRNDSKNESDDQSNLTRIRKKISRDESDH
;
A
#
# COMPACT_ATOMS: atom_id res chain seq x y z
N MET A 1 7.87 1.66 5.55
CA MET A 1 8.68 2.57 6.38
C MET A 1 9.96 2.82 5.60
N TYR A 2 10.19 4.03 5.21
CA TYR A 2 11.33 4.42 4.40
C TYR A 2 12.50 4.86 5.28
N GLN A 3 13.70 4.33 5.05
CA GLN A 3 14.94 4.69 5.75
C GLN A 3 15.95 5.23 4.74
N THR A 4 16.49 6.42 4.95
CA THR A 4 17.40 7.07 4.02
C THR A 4 18.79 6.43 3.96
N SER A 5 19.36 6.03 5.08
CA SER A 5 20.74 5.50 5.15
C SER A 5 20.85 3.98 5.31
N LYS A 6 19.73 3.30 5.62
CA LYS A 6 19.68 1.84 5.88
C LYS A 6 18.49 1.16 5.21
N SER A 7 18.12 1.64 4.02
CA SER A 7 17.00 1.07 3.26
C SER A 7 17.23 -0.40 2.96
N LYS A 8 16.25 -1.23 3.32
CA LYS A 8 16.30 -2.68 3.10
C LYS A 8 15.23 -3.10 2.10
N GLY A 9 15.65 -3.81 1.06
CA GLY A 9 14.74 -4.52 0.16
C GLY A 9 13.66 -3.65 -0.49
N GLN A 10 12.48 -3.60 0.10
CA GLN A 10 11.31 -2.92 -0.49
C GLN A 10 11.47 -1.40 -0.58
N GLU A 11 12.06 -0.79 0.45
CA GLU A 11 12.32 0.65 0.48
C GLU A 11 13.31 1.05 -0.62
N LEU A 12 14.36 0.26 -0.81
CA LEU A 12 15.35 0.48 -1.86
C LEU A 12 14.72 0.37 -3.25
N VAL A 13 13.81 -0.60 -3.47
CA VAL A 13 13.07 -0.72 -4.74
C VAL A 13 12.23 0.53 -5.01
N ALA A 14 11.50 1.04 -4.00
CA ALA A 14 10.69 2.25 -4.16
C ALA A 14 11.54 3.49 -4.51
N GLN A 15 12.70 3.67 -3.85
CA GLN A 15 13.64 4.75 -4.14
C GLN A 15 14.17 4.68 -5.57
N ARG A 16 14.66 3.51 -5.95
CA ARG A 16 15.18 3.28 -7.30
C ARG A 16 14.11 3.51 -8.36
N MET A 17 12.87 3.10 -8.12
CA MET A 17 11.76 3.39 -9.03
C MET A 17 11.59 4.90 -9.24
N VAL A 18 11.58 5.71 -8.17
CA VAL A 18 11.48 7.18 -8.29
C VAL A 18 12.64 7.74 -9.11
N ASP A 19 13.90 7.33 -8.81
CA ASP A 19 15.08 7.80 -9.56
C ASP A 19 15.00 7.44 -11.05
N TYR A 20 14.66 6.19 -11.37
CA TYR A 20 14.59 5.74 -12.76
C TYR A 20 13.42 6.38 -13.55
N PHE A 21 12.24 6.56 -12.95
CA PHE A 21 11.14 7.29 -13.59
C PHE A 21 11.52 8.75 -13.85
N ARG A 22 12.24 9.40 -12.93
CA ARG A 22 12.76 10.77 -13.16
C ARG A 22 13.76 10.83 -14.31
N ARG A 23 14.58 9.80 -14.50
CA ARG A 23 15.48 9.68 -15.66
C ARG A 23 14.73 9.51 -17.00
N LEU A 24 13.51 8.99 -16.95
CA LEU A 24 12.57 8.95 -18.08
C LEU A 24 11.78 10.26 -18.27
N ASN A 25 12.18 11.33 -17.56
CA ASN A 25 11.54 12.64 -17.55
C ASN A 25 10.11 12.69 -16.97
N HIS A 26 9.76 11.72 -16.11
CA HIS A 26 8.54 11.81 -15.33
C HIS A 26 8.75 12.63 -14.04
N GLU A 27 7.72 13.34 -13.62
CA GLU A 27 7.68 13.92 -12.27
C GLU A 27 7.31 12.83 -11.27
N ALA A 28 8.29 12.28 -10.57
CA ALA A 28 8.11 11.20 -9.61
C ALA A 28 8.50 11.62 -8.20
N TYR A 29 7.67 11.23 -7.23
CA TYR A 29 7.80 11.57 -5.81
C TYR A 29 7.69 10.32 -4.95
N LEU A 30 8.44 10.28 -3.84
CA LEU A 30 8.27 9.26 -2.82
C LEU A 30 7.34 9.79 -1.73
N ILE A 31 6.22 9.10 -1.46
CA ILE A 31 5.28 9.46 -0.40
C ILE A 31 5.52 8.54 0.80
N THR A 32 5.78 9.14 1.97
CA THR A 32 6.06 8.39 3.21
C THR A 32 5.61 9.14 4.46
N SER A 33 5.78 8.51 5.63
CA SER A 33 5.47 9.09 6.92
C SER A 33 6.50 10.15 7.36
N ILE A 34 6.15 10.93 8.39
CA ILE A 34 7.07 11.83 9.09
C ILE A 34 8.09 11.09 9.97
N TYR A 35 7.96 9.79 10.12
CA TYR A 35 8.85 8.99 10.97
C TYR A 35 9.96 8.33 10.18
N HIS A 36 11.14 8.29 10.82
CA HIS A 36 12.32 7.53 10.38
C HIS A 36 12.86 6.75 11.56
N ASP A 37 13.02 5.42 11.42
CA ASP A 37 13.43 4.52 12.52
C ASP A 37 12.61 4.69 13.82
N GLY A 38 11.31 4.97 13.68
CA GLY A 38 10.43 5.20 14.82
C GLY A 38 10.60 6.57 15.50
N ARG A 39 11.47 7.43 14.97
CA ARG A 39 11.67 8.81 15.43
C ARG A 39 10.97 9.76 14.48
N GLU A 40 10.32 10.76 15.01
CA GLU A 40 9.78 11.87 14.24
C GLU A 40 10.94 12.75 13.75
N ILE A 41 10.98 12.97 12.43
CA ILE A 41 12.05 13.76 11.78
C ILE A 41 11.54 15.04 11.11
N VAL A 42 10.24 15.26 11.14
CA VAL A 42 9.59 16.47 10.64
C VAL A 42 8.67 16.98 11.74
N ALA A 43 8.89 18.20 12.19
CA ALA A 43 8.09 18.83 13.23
C ALA A 43 6.67 19.15 12.70
N ASP A 44 5.67 19.03 13.58
CA ASP A 44 4.24 19.23 13.25
C ASP A 44 3.95 20.62 12.64
N ASP A 45 4.69 21.65 13.02
CA ASP A 45 4.56 23.01 12.49
C ASP A 45 4.94 23.13 11.01
N LEU A 46 5.87 22.31 10.53
CA LEU A 46 6.26 22.25 9.11
C LEU A 46 5.21 21.58 8.24
N ILE A 47 4.36 20.73 8.81
CA ILE A 47 3.31 20.02 8.09
C ILE A 47 2.08 20.92 7.87
N GLY A 48 1.78 21.78 8.87
CA GLY A 48 0.68 22.73 8.83
C GLY A 48 -0.69 22.10 8.55
N GLU A 49 -1.63 22.93 8.10
CA GLU A 49 -3.00 22.50 7.76
C GLU A 49 -3.08 21.62 6.51
N LYS A 50 -2.05 21.60 5.67
CA LYS A 50 -2.01 20.74 4.46
C LYS A 50 -1.93 19.26 4.81
N GLY A 51 -1.35 18.90 5.97
CA GLY A 51 -1.14 17.53 6.41
C GLY A 51 0.06 16.83 5.76
N TYR A 52 0.89 17.54 5.00
CA TYR A 52 2.12 17.03 4.39
C TYR A 52 3.12 18.15 4.09
N VAL A 53 4.38 17.75 3.89
CA VAL A 53 5.48 18.64 3.47
C VAL A 53 6.32 17.95 2.40
N LEU A 54 6.79 18.71 1.41
CA LEU A 54 7.76 18.27 0.41
C LEU A 54 9.17 18.55 0.93
N VAL A 55 10.00 17.51 0.98
CA VAL A 55 11.40 17.57 1.41
C VAL A 55 12.28 16.98 0.30
N ASN A 56 13.37 17.64 -0.05
CA ASN A 56 14.39 17.04 -0.89
C ASN A 56 15.40 16.30 0.01
N ASP A 57 15.51 14.99 -0.18
CA ASP A 57 16.52 14.21 0.54
C ASP A 57 17.89 14.45 -0.10
N ALA A 58 18.81 15.01 0.69
CA ALA A 58 20.13 15.39 0.20
C ALA A 58 21.00 14.17 -0.22
N ASP A 59 20.82 13.05 0.48
CA ASP A 59 21.61 11.83 0.23
C ASP A 59 21.12 11.09 -1.03
N LEU A 60 19.82 11.12 -1.29
CA LEU A 60 19.18 10.38 -2.37
C LEU A 60 18.88 11.23 -3.60
N ASN A 61 18.92 12.55 -3.46
CA ASN A 61 18.54 13.52 -4.50
C ASN A 61 17.16 13.25 -5.14
N ILE A 62 16.20 12.77 -4.34
CA ILE A 62 14.83 12.55 -4.75
C ILE A 62 13.85 13.37 -3.90
N PRO A 63 12.74 13.86 -4.48
CA PRO A 63 11.72 14.57 -3.72
C PRO A 63 10.87 13.60 -2.90
N ILE A 64 10.72 13.89 -1.61
CA ILE A 64 9.94 13.09 -0.66
C ILE A 64 8.80 13.91 -0.10
N ILE A 65 7.59 13.43 -0.25
CA ILE A 65 6.39 13.99 0.39
C ILE A 65 6.18 13.24 1.71
N ARG A 66 6.38 13.95 2.82
CA ARG A 66 6.18 13.40 4.16
C ARG A 66 4.80 13.77 4.67
N VAL A 67 4.03 12.75 5.03
CA VAL A 67 2.62 12.86 5.38
C VAL A 67 2.43 12.73 6.89
N ALA A 68 1.57 13.56 7.46
CA ALA A 68 1.16 13.52 8.84
C ALA A 68 0.76 12.10 9.27
N SER A 69 1.35 11.61 10.32
CA SER A 69 1.18 10.23 10.78
C SER A 69 1.38 10.12 12.29
N PHE A 70 1.01 8.99 12.88
CA PHE A 70 1.25 8.70 14.29
C PHE A 70 1.61 7.22 14.47
N ILE A 71 2.28 6.91 15.57
CA ILE A 71 2.58 5.53 15.95
C ILE A 71 1.49 5.03 16.90
N THR A 72 0.89 3.88 16.60
CA THR A 72 -0.13 3.28 17.46
C THR A 72 0.45 2.92 18.84
N LYS A 73 -0.32 3.18 19.92
CA LYS A 73 0.11 2.90 21.30
C LYS A 73 0.11 1.40 21.62
N TRP A 74 -0.77 0.60 20.99
CA TRP A 74 -0.93 -0.84 21.24
C TRP A 74 -0.12 -1.69 20.27
N PRO A 75 0.47 -2.81 20.71
CA PRO A 75 1.13 -3.76 19.83
C PRO A 75 0.18 -4.41 18.80
N PRO A 76 0.70 -4.69 17.60
CA PRO A 76 1.99 -4.27 17.08
C PRO A 76 2.02 -2.76 16.80
N ARG A 77 3.07 -2.06 17.23
CA ARG A 77 3.24 -0.63 16.96
C ARG A 77 3.32 -0.40 15.46
N ARG A 78 2.52 0.52 14.95
CA ARG A 78 2.39 0.82 13.51
C ARG A 78 2.38 2.30 13.29
N ILE A 79 2.87 2.70 12.13
CA ILE A 79 2.70 4.06 11.63
C ILE A 79 1.37 4.10 10.86
N VAL A 80 0.52 5.02 11.25
CA VAL A 80 -0.80 5.25 10.64
C VAL A 80 -0.82 6.69 10.12
N PHE A 81 -1.21 6.86 8.87
CA PHE A 81 -1.38 8.18 8.28
C PHE A 81 -2.66 8.82 8.80
N LYS A 82 -2.59 10.11 9.16
CA LYS A 82 -3.77 10.90 9.53
C LYS A 82 -4.53 11.26 8.24
N ASP A 83 -5.85 11.29 8.28
CA ASP A 83 -6.74 11.78 7.21
C ASP A 83 -6.28 11.44 5.78
N GLN A 84 -5.81 10.22 5.58
CA GLN A 84 -5.03 9.79 4.42
C GLN A 84 -5.76 10.04 3.08
N VAL A 85 -7.07 9.86 3.02
CA VAL A 85 -7.85 10.06 1.78
C VAL A 85 -7.86 11.53 1.38
N GLU A 86 -8.06 12.45 2.34
CA GLU A 86 -8.08 13.89 2.09
C GLU A 86 -6.70 14.42 1.72
N ILE A 87 -5.68 13.95 2.45
CA ILE A 87 -4.29 14.33 2.16
C ILE A 87 -3.86 13.79 0.79
N LEU A 88 -4.21 12.56 0.44
CA LEU A 88 -3.93 12.02 -0.90
C LEU A 88 -4.62 12.82 -2.00
N GLU A 89 -5.85 13.27 -1.78
CA GLU A 89 -6.56 14.11 -2.74
C GLU A 89 -5.84 15.44 -2.97
N ARG A 90 -5.41 16.10 -1.89
CA ARG A 90 -4.62 17.35 -1.98
C ARG A 90 -3.30 17.12 -2.72
N ILE A 91 -2.55 16.06 -2.37
CA ILE A 91 -1.29 15.70 -3.03
C ILE A 91 -1.51 15.43 -4.51
N VAL A 92 -2.49 14.58 -4.87
CA VAL A 92 -2.77 14.25 -6.27
C VAL A 92 -3.14 15.50 -7.08
N ASN A 93 -3.90 16.41 -6.52
CA ASN A 93 -4.31 17.65 -7.19
C ASN A 93 -3.17 18.68 -7.27
N GLU A 94 -2.40 18.90 -6.18
CA GLU A 94 -1.29 19.86 -6.13
C GLU A 94 -0.15 19.46 -7.07
N PHE A 95 0.23 18.17 -7.05
CA PHE A 95 1.32 17.64 -7.89
C PHE A 95 0.82 17.05 -9.22
N LYS A 96 -0.47 17.18 -9.57
CA LYS A 96 -1.09 16.66 -10.79
C LYS A 96 -0.75 15.19 -11.08
N LEU A 97 -0.75 14.36 -10.04
CA LEU A 97 -0.36 12.97 -10.17
C LEU A 97 -1.40 12.17 -10.94
N ASN A 98 -0.96 11.44 -11.94
CA ASN A 98 -1.79 10.54 -12.74
C ASN A 98 -1.53 9.06 -12.47
N VAL A 99 -0.49 8.72 -11.71
CA VAL A 99 -0.13 7.36 -11.32
C VAL A 99 0.17 7.29 -9.82
N LEU A 100 -0.38 6.28 -9.16
CA LEU A 100 -0.03 5.93 -7.77
C LEU A 100 0.50 4.51 -7.72
N ILE A 101 1.71 4.34 -7.20
CA ILE A 101 2.34 3.03 -6.99
C ILE A 101 2.48 2.79 -5.50
N THR A 102 1.88 1.70 -5.00
CA THR A 102 1.99 1.33 -3.59
C THR A 102 2.85 0.10 -3.40
N HIS A 103 3.62 0.11 -2.31
CA HIS A 103 4.48 -1.01 -1.92
C HIS A 103 3.98 -1.66 -0.63
N SER A 104 4.19 -2.99 -0.51
CA SER A 104 3.81 -3.79 0.65
C SER A 104 2.31 -4.06 0.80
N THR A 105 1.98 -5.10 1.58
CA THR A 105 0.60 -5.50 1.90
C THR A 105 0.25 -5.26 3.36
N LEU A 106 1.18 -4.74 4.14
CA LEU A 106 1.02 -4.65 5.59
C LEU A 106 0.67 -3.22 6.00
N TRP A 107 -0.61 -3.02 6.38
CA TRP A 107 -1.08 -2.00 7.29
C TRP A 107 -1.10 -0.52 6.80
N ASN A 108 -2.30 -0.06 6.47
CA ASN A 108 -2.70 1.35 6.36
C ASN A 108 -2.14 2.23 5.23
N GLY A 109 -1.53 1.69 4.22
CA GLY A 109 -1.12 2.49 3.05
C GLY A 109 -1.91 2.08 1.82
N PRO A 110 -1.65 0.87 1.29
CA PRO A 110 -2.27 0.40 0.04
C PRO A 110 -3.79 0.31 0.09
N GLU A 111 -4.36 -0.08 1.25
CA GLU A 111 -5.81 -0.18 1.43
C GLU A 111 -6.49 1.17 1.34
N GLU A 112 -5.90 2.21 1.93
CA GLU A 112 -6.45 3.56 1.88
C GLU A 112 -6.27 4.18 0.49
N VAL A 113 -5.14 3.92 -0.18
CA VAL A 113 -4.96 4.30 -1.59
C VAL A 113 -5.99 3.61 -2.48
N ALA A 114 -6.24 2.31 -2.30
CA ALA A 114 -7.26 1.60 -3.05
C ALA A 114 -8.66 2.21 -2.84
N LYS A 115 -9.02 2.55 -1.59
CA LYS A 115 -10.28 3.23 -1.27
C LYS A 115 -10.37 4.61 -1.93
N PHE A 116 -9.29 5.37 -1.90
CA PHE A 116 -9.21 6.68 -2.54
C PHE A 116 -9.41 6.58 -4.06
N VAL A 117 -8.70 5.65 -4.72
CA VAL A 117 -8.81 5.44 -6.17
C VAL A 117 -10.22 4.96 -6.55
N GLU A 118 -10.78 4.00 -5.81
CA GLU A 118 -12.15 3.52 -6.04
C GLU A 118 -13.18 4.66 -5.90
N TRP A 119 -13.03 5.48 -4.88
CA TRP A 119 -13.87 6.65 -4.69
C TRP A 119 -13.72 7.65 -5.85
N ARG A 120 -12.49 7.97 -6.28
CA ARG A 120 -12.24 8.90 -7.39
C ARG A 120 -12.81 8.37 -8.71
N ARG A 121 -12.69 7.06 -8.98
CA ARG A 121 -13.29 6.42 -10.16
C ARG A 121 -14.81 6.46 -10.14
N ASN A 122 -15.43 6.24 -8.99
CA ASN A 122 -16.88 6.35 -8.86
C ASN A 122 -17.37 7.76 -9.17
N ILE A 123 -16.65 8.79 -8.73
CA ILE A 123 -16.96 10.19 -9.04
C ILE A 123 -16.69 10.49 -10.51
N LYS A 124 -15.59 9.98 -11.10
CA LYS A 124 -15.30 10.12 -12.53
C LYS A 124 -16.39 9.48 -13.39
N SER A 125 -16.86 8.28 -13.07
CA SER A 125 -17.94 7.61 -13.79
C SER A 125 -19.25 8.40 -13.78
N LEU A 126 -19.38 9.33 -12.83
CA LEU A 126 -20.51 10.24 -12.67
C LEU A 126 -20.21 11.65 -13.25
N GLY A 127 -19.10 11.82 -13.97
CA GLY A 127 -18.72 13.10 -14.60
C GLY A 127 -17.96 14.08 -13.69
N GLY A 128 -17.53 13.66 -12.50
CA GLY A 128 -16.95 14.54 -11.49
C GLY A 128 -15.44 14.83 -11.61
N PHE A 129 -14.67 13.99 -12.33
CA PHE A 129 -13.24 14.21 -12.59
C PHE A 129 -12.90 13.79 -14.02
N GLN A 130 -12.14 14.59 -14.74
CA GLN A 130 -11.68 14.26 -16.10
C GLN A 130 -10.39 13.44 -16.11
N ASP A 131 -9.56 13.55 -15.07
CA ASP A 131 -8.25 12.94 -15.04
C ASP A 131 -8.29 11.45 -14.71
N SER A 132 -7.56 10.66 -15.48
CA SER A 132 -7.35 9.23 -15.21
C SER A 132 -6.29 9.06 -14.16
N LEU A 133 -6.61 8.34 -13.07
CA LEU A 133 -5.67 7.98 -12.04
C LEU A 133 -5.39 6.49 -12.09
N ILE A 134 -4.20 6.11 -12.54
CA ILE A 134 -3.73 4.73 -12.60
C ILE A 134 -3.21 4.28 -11.24
N PHE A 135 -3.68 3.16 -10.77
CA PHE A 135 -3.24 2.56 -9.51
C PHE A 135 -2.47 1.27 -9.76
N CYS A 136 -1.19 1.26 -9.38
CA CYS A 136 -0.31 0.10 -9.41
C CYS A 136 -0.02 -0.38 -7.98
N HIS A 137 -0.01 -1.68 -7.77
CA HIS A 137 0.27 -2.26 -6.46
C HIS A 137 1.36 -3.32 -6.52
N MET A 138 2.42 -3.16 -5.70
CA MET A 138 3.50 -4.13 -5.51
C MET A 138 3.41 -4.71 -4.10
N SER A 139 2.92 -5.94 -3.98
CA SER A 139 2.59 -6.51 -2.67
C SER A 139 3.79 -7.03 -1.89
N HIS A 140 4.88 -7.42 -2.54
CA HIS A 140 6.00 -8.15 -1.93
C HIS A 140 5.53 -9.31 -1.04
N TYR A 141 4.57 -10.07 -1.56
CA TYR A 141 3.89 -11.11 -0.82
C TYR A 141 4.86 -12.22 -0.39
N GLN A 142 4.80 -12.56 0.88
CA GLN A 142 5.43 -13.75 1.44
C GLN A 142 4.35 -14.68 1.98
N GLU A 143 4.34 -15.93 1.51
CA GLU A 143 3.43 -16.93 2.03
C GLU A 143 3.66 -17.13 3.54
N PRO A 144 2.60 -17.17 4.37
CA PRO A 144 2.73 -17.47 5.79
C PRO A 144 3.24 -18.90 6.02
N SER A 145 4.54 -19.06 6.19
CA SER A 145 5.17 -20.35 6.40
C SER A 145 4.79 -20.97 7.76
N PRO A 146 4.48 -22.30 7.82
CA PRO A 146 4.27 -23.03 9.07
C PRO A 146 5.45 -22.97 10.04
N ARG A 147 6.67 -22.78 9.50
CA ARG A 147 7.90 -22.69 10.31
C ARG A 147 8.06 -21.37 11.05
N ARG A 148 7.34 -20.32 10.61
CA ARG A 148 7.49 -18.96 11.15
C ARG A 148 6.32 -18.51 12.02
N TYR A 149 5.12 -19.05 11.77
CA TYR A 149 3.89 -18.59 12.39
C TYR A 149 3.11 -19.73 13.02
N SER A 150 2.53 -19.50 14.18
CA SER A 150 1.58 -20.42 14.80
C SER A 150 0.36 -20.64 13.86
N ILE A 151 -0.37 -21.72 14.09
CA ILE A 151 -1.58 -22.03 13.30
C ILE A 151 -2.58 -20.86 13.34
N ILE A 152 -2.75 -20.24 14.49
CA ILE A 152 -3.67 -19.11 14.71
C ILE A 152 -3.22 -17.88 13.92
N GLU A 153 -1.95 -17.50 14.05
CA GLU A 153 -1.38 -16.35 13.32
C GLU A 153 -1.41 -16.58 11.81
N ARG A 154 -1.14 -17.79 11.36
CA ARG A 154 -1.21 -18.18 9.96
C ARG A 154 -2.63 -18.05 9.43
N SER A 155 -3.62 -18.58 10.14
CA SER A 155 -5.04 -18.50 9.75
C SER A 155 -5.51 -17.04 9.70
N PHE A 156 -5.13 -16.22 10.69
CA PHE A 156 -5.43 -14.80 10.71
C PHE A 156 -4.79 -14.06 9.53
N ARG A 157 -3.51 -14.32 9.25
CA ARG A 157 -2.79 -13.71 8.10
C ARG A 157 -3.40 -14.11 6.76
N MET A 158 -3.79 -15.37 6.61
CA MET A 158 -4.46 -15.86 5.39
C MET A 158 -5.82 -15.18 5.20
N ALA A 159 -6.62 -15.07 6.25
CA ALA A 159 -7.91 -14.38 6.21
C ALA A 159 -7.73 -12.88 5.90
N TRP A 160 -6.77 -12.23 6.55
CA TRP A 160 -6.44 -10.83 6.31
C TRP A 160 -5.97 -10.60 4.88
N ASN A 161 -5.04 -11.41 4.38
CA ASN A 161 -4.55 -11.32 3.01
C ASN A 161 -5.69 -11.47 2.01
N LYS A 162 -6.60 -12.41 2.23
CA LYS A 162 -7.77 -12.62 1.35
C LYS A 162 -8.72 -11.42 1.36
N LEU A 163 -8.94 -10.80 2.49
CA LEU A 163 -9.88 -9.67 2.63
C LEU A 163 -9.25 -8.35 2.18
N ALA A 164 -8.12 -7.96 2.76
CA ALA A 164 -7.50 -6.66 2.50
C ALA A 164 -6.81 -6.64 1.12
N LEU A 165 -5.97 -7.66 0.84
CA LEU A 165 -5.28 -7.74 -0.44
C LEU A 165 -6.24 -7.97 -1.59
N GLY A 166 -7.26 -8.82 -1.43
CA GLY A 166 -8.28 -9.04 -2.46
C GLY A 166 -9.02 -7.76 -2.86
N ALA A 167 -9.26 -6.84 -1.91
CA ALA A 167 -9.85 -5.54 -2.21
C ALA A 167 -8.89 -4.66 -3.04
N ILE A 168 -7.61 -4.61 -2.67
CA ILE A 168 -6.57 -3.87 -3.40
C ILE A 168 -6.43 -4.41 -4.83
N LEU A 169 -6.33 -5.75 -4.99
CA LEU A 169 -6.15 -6.41 -6.29
C LEU A 169 -7.32 -6.14 -7.26
N ARG A 170 -8.54 -5.99 -6.75
CA ARG A 170 -9.70 -5.63 -7.59
C ARG A 170 -9.59 -4.21 -8.13
N VAL A 171 -9.16 -3.27 -7.28
CA VAL A 171 -9.09 -1.84 -7.62
C VAL A 171 -7.86 -1.51 -8.47
N ALA A 172 -6.73 -2.19 -8.26
CA ALA A 172 -5.50 -1.93 -9.00
C ALA A 172 -5.68 -2.11 -10.52
N ASN A 173 -5.14 -1.18 -11.29
CA ASN A 173 -5.00 -1.31 -12.75
C ASN A 173 -3.90 -2.33 -13.08
N LEU A 174 -2.74 -2.18 -12.43
CA LEU A 174 -1.59 -3.07 -12.59
C LEU A 174 -1.16 -3.64 -11.23
N ILE A 175 -0.76 -4.90 -11.27
CA ILE A 175 -0.27 -5.66 -10.11
C ILE A 175 1.16 -6.06 -10.40
N LEU A 176 2.12 -5.45 -9.69
CA LEU A 176 3.52 -5.75 -9.86
C LEU A 176 3.87 -6.98 -9.03
N VAL A 177 4.32 -8.02 -9.71
CA VAL A 177 4.69 -9.30 -9.10
C VAL A 177 6.18 -9.55 -9.25
N VAL A 178 6.82 -10.04 -8.18
CA VAL A 178 8.27 -10.25 -8.14
C VAL A 178 8.68 -11.52 -8.89
N THR A 179 7.83 -12.55 -8.89
CA THR A 179 8.10 -13.84 -9.53
C THR A 179 6.84 -14.39 -10.20
N PRO A 180 6.97 -15.33 -11.17
CA PRO A 180 5.83 -16.06 -11.71
C PRO A 180 5.03 -16.82 -10.65
N TYR A 181 5.69 -17.34 -9.61
CA TYR A 181 5.01 -17.97 -8.48
C TYR A 181 4.10 -16.97 -7.74
N GLU A 182 4.60 -15.76 -7.47
CA GLU A 182 3.77 -14.71 -6.86
C GLU A 182 2.57 -14.34 -7.76
N GLN A 183 2.76 -14.33 -9.08
CA GLN A 183 1.66 -14.10 -10.03
C GLN A 183 0.54 -15.13 -9.85
N GLU A 184 0.89 -16.42 -9.78
CA GLU A 184 -0.08 -17.49 -9.57
C GLU A 184 -0.83 -17.33 -8.25
N GLU A 185 -0.13 -16.98 -7.17
CA GLU A 185 -0.74 -16.70 -5.87
C GLU A 185 -1.71 -15.50 -5.92
N LYS A 186 -1.35 -14.42 -6.63
CA LYS A 186 -2.27 -13.29 -6.85
C LYS A 186 -3.50 -13.68 -7.65
N MET A 187 -3.34 -14.53 -8.66
CA MET A 187 -4.48 -15.06 -9.43
C MET A 187 -5.42 -15.91 -8.58
N LYS A 188 -4.90 -16.73 -7.67
CA LYS A 188 -5.71 -17.47 -6.68
C LYS A 188 -6.47 -16.55 -5.73
N MET A 189 -5.96 -15.34 -5.48
CA MET A 189 -6.61 -14.30 -4.68
C MET A 189 -7.58 -13.42 -5.47
N GLY A 190 -7.79 -13.69 -6.77
CA GLY A 190 -8.74 -13.00 -7.63
C GLY A 190 -8.15 -11.93 -8.56
N ALA A 191 -6.81 -11.84 -8.69
CA ALA A 191 -6.19 -10.98 -9.69
C ALA A 191 -6.36 -11.53 -11.09
N SER A 192 -6.61 -10.65 -12.08
CA SER A 192 -6.54 -11.03 -13.49
C SER A 192 -5.08 -11.13 -13.94
N LYS A 193 -4.76 -12.16 -14.71
CA LYS A 193 -3.43 -12.32 -15.33
C LYS A 193 -3.03 -11.11 -16.17
N THR A 194 -3.98 -10.50 -16.87
CA THR A 194 -3.75 -9.32 -17.74
C THR A 194 -3.34 -8.07 -16.99
N LYS A 195 -3.61 -8.00 -15.68
CA LYS A 195 -3.18 -6.90 -14.81
C LYS A 195 -1.79 -7.14 -14.20
N CYS A 196 -1.27 -8.35 -14.25
CA CYS A 196 0.00 -8.69 -13.63
C CYS A 196 1.17 -8.29 -14.53
N VAL A 197 2.09 -7.50 -13.98
CA VAL A 197 3.36 -7.10 -14.60
C VAL A 197 4.49 -7.69 -13.77
N LEU A 198 5.37 -8.45 -14.42
CA LEU A 198 6.52 -9.02 -13.76
C LEU A 198 7.56 -7.93 -13.50
N PHE A 199 7.77 -7.62 -12.23
CA PHE A 199 8.70 -6.59 -11.77
C PHE A 199 9.52 -7.08 -10.57
N PRO A 200 10.63 -7.78 -10.80
CA PRO A 200 11.45 -8.41 -9.76
C PRO A 200 12.32 -7.43 -8.95
N GLY A 201 12.12 -6.13 -9.06
CA GLY A 201 12.89 -5.13 -8.32
C GLY A 201 14.24 -4.76 -8.93
N GLY A 202 14.81 -5.60 -9.76
CA GLY A 202 15.88 -5.32 -10.69
C GLY A 202 17.27 -4.99 -10.14
N ILE A 203 18.23 -5.02 -11.05
CA ILE A 203 19.63 -4.64 -10.86
C ILE A 203 19.76 -3.14 -11.15
N ASP A 204 20.40 -2.39 -10.26
CA ASP A 204 20.74 -0.99 -10.50
C ASP A 204 21.94 -0.88 -11.46
N ASP A 205 21.66 -1.06 -12.75
CA ASP A 205 22.66 -1.05 -13.81
C ASP A 205 23.37 0.30 -13.94
N ASN A 206 22.78 1.40 -13.49
CA ASN A 206 23.45 2.70 -13.43
C ASN A 206 24.58 2.73 -12.39
N SER A 207 24.37 2.16 -11.20
CA SER A 207 25.43 2.02 -10.20
C SER A 207 26.62 1.21 -10.74
N PHE A 208 26.33 0.10 -11.42
CA PHE A 208 27.41 -0.71 -12.03
C PHE A 208 28.16 0.07 -13.11
N THR A 209 27.48 0.84 -13.94
CA THR A 209 28.11 1.70 -14.95
C THR A 209 28.95 2.80 -14.30
N SER A 210 28.45 3.45 -13.26
CA SER A 210 29.15 4.52 -12.54
C SER A 210 30.46 4.07 -11.91
N TYR A 211 30.50 2.82 -11.42
CA TYR A 211 31.70 2.24 -10.79
C TYR A 211 32.46 1.27 -11.70
N ALA A 212 32.13 1.20 -12.99
CA ALA A 212 32.78 0.31 -13.95
C ALA A 212 34.30 0.55 -14.06
N THR A 213 34.75 1.79 -13.88
CA THR A 213 36.16 2.20 -13.94
C THR A 213 36.92 2.02 -12.62
N SER A 214 36.21 1.69 -11.51
CA SER A 214 36.87 1.46 -10.22
C SER A 214 37.83 0.28 -10.31
N ASN A 215 39.07 0.45 -9.79
CA ASN A 215 40.07 -0.60 -9.84
C ASN A 215 39.75 -1.71 -8.82
N PRO A 216 39.42 -2.94 -9.23
CA PRO A 216 39.12 -4.04 -8.30
C PRO A 216 40.38 -4.52 -7.55
N ASN A 217 41.58 -4.27 -8.08
CA ASN A 217 42.85 -4.65 -7.45
C ASN A 217 43.10 -3.91 -6.14
N GLU A 218 42.54 -2.70 -5.96
CA GLU A 218 42.58 -1.98 -4.68
C GLU A 218 41.98 -2.83 -3.55
N LEU A 219 40.85 -3.51 -3.83
CA LEU A 219 40.22 -4.37 -2.86
C LEU A 219 41.00 -5.64 -2.59
N LEU A 220 41.53 -6.30 -3.64
CA LEU A 220 42.41 -7.47 -3.48
C LEU A 220 43.64 -7.18 -2.61
N GLN A 221 44.34 -6.04 -2.84
CA GLN A 221 45.47 -5.61 -2.02
C GLN A 221 45.07 -5.35 -0.57
N ARG A 222 43.94 -4.67 -0.35
CA ARG A 222 43.40 -4.43 1.02
C ARG A 222 43.09 -5.73 1.75
N LEU A 223 42.61 -6.73 1.03
CA LEU A 223 42.29 -8.05 1.57
C LEU A 223 43.49 -8.97 1.69
N LYS A 224 44.66 -8.56 1.14
CA LYS A 224 45.90 -9.36 1.06
C LYS A 224 45.66 -10.72 0.39
N LEU A 225 44.87 -10.75 -0.66
CA LEU A 225 44.55 -11.93 -1.43
C LEU A 225 45.33 -11.94 -2.74
N ASP A 226 45.76 -13.14 -3.17
CA ASP A 226 46.45 -13.33 -4.43
C ASP A 226 45.49 -13.09 -5.61
N HIS A 227 46.03 -12.63 -6.73
CA HIS A 227 45.29 -12.41 -7.97
C HIS A 227 44.62 -13.68 -8.52
N ASP A 228 45.20 -14.83 -8.27
CA ASP A 228 44.73 -16.13 -8.75
C ASP A 228 43.76 -16.80 -7.78
N ALA A 229 43.50 -16.19 -6.62
CA ALA A 229 42.58 -16.71 -5.62
C ALA A 229 41.15 -16.88 -6.18
N LYS A 230 40.58 -18.06 -5.96
CA LYS A 230 39.17 -18.37 -6.30
C LYS A 230 38.27 -17.85 -5.18
N ILE A 231 37.85 -16.61 -5.31
CA ILE A 231 37.06 -15.93 -4.27
C ILE A 231 35.61 -16.39 -4.33
N VAL A 232 35.12 -17.04 -3.26
CA VAL A 232 33.75 -17.43 -3.06
C VAL A 232 33.08 -16.40 -2.15
N THR A 233 32.14 -15.65 -2.67
CA THR A 233 31.57 -14.50 -1.95
C THR A 233 30.18 -14.81 -1.44
N TYR A 234 29.94 -14.58 -0.13
CA TYR A 234 28.61 -14.37 0.43
C TYR A 234 28.36 -12.86 0.58
N MET A 235 27.20 -12.38 0.13
CA MET A 235 26.80 -11.00 0.32
C MET A 235 25.32 -10.90 0.71
N GLY A 236 25.04 -10.27 1.85
CA GLY A 236 23.67 -10.06 2.33
C GLY A 236 23.58 -9.83 3.83
N THR A 237 22.38 -9.49 4.33
CA THR A 237 22.13 -9.39 5.78
C THR A 237 22.43 -10.70 6.47
N ILE A 238 23.04 -10.65 7.65
CA ILE A 238 23.34 -11.83 8.44
C ILE A 238 22.14 -12.15 9.32
N GLU A 239 21.28 -13.01 8.79
CA GLU A 239 20.04 -13.46 9.41
C GLU A 239 19.93 -14.98 9.26
N GLU A 240 19.24 -15.64 10.21
CA GLU A 240 19.08 -17.10 10.21
C GLU A 240 18.48 -17.63 8.88
N ARG A 241 17.56 -16.89 8.28
CA ARG A 241 16.96 -17.28 6.98
C ARG A 241 17.95 -17.25 5.81
N LYS A 242 19.05 -16.48 5.88
CA LYS A 242 20.11 -16.40 4.88
C LYS A 242 21.19 -17.47 5.06
N ASN A 243 21.19 -18.13 6.21
CA ASN A 243 21.95 -19.34 6.51
C ASN A 243 23.47 -19.23 6.25
N LEU A 244 24.08 -18.12 6.67
CA LEU A 244 25.54 -17.95 6.56
C LEU A 244 26.30 -19.06 7.31
N GLN A 245 25.71 -19.63 8.36
CA GLN A 245 26.32 -20.73 9.12
C GLN A 245 26.70 -21.92 8.22
N SER A 246 25.79 -22.36 7.33
CA SER A 246 26.08 -23.44 6.37
C SER A 246 27.18 -23.05 5.38
N VAL A 247 27.27 -21.77 4.97
CA VAL A 247 28.36 -21.29 4.12
C VAL A 247 29.71 -21.38 4.85
N LEU A 248 29.74 -21.06 6.15
CA LEU A 248 30.95 -21.21 6.98
C LEU A 248 31.34 -22.69 7.19
N ASP A 249 30.37 -23.60 7.26
CA ASP A 249 30.61 -25.05 7.30
C ASP A 249 31.27 -25.53 6.00
N VAL A 250 30.83 -24.99 4.86
CA VAL A 250 31.48 -25.28 3.55
C VAL A 250 32.89 -24.73 3.54
N ALA A 251 33.13 -23.49 4.02
CA ALA A 251 34.45 -22.89 4.09
C ALA A 251 35.39 -23.69 4.97
N ASP A 252 34.93 -24.18 6.14
CA ASP A 252 35.75 -25.01 7.04
C ASP A 252 36.18 -26.32 6.37
N ARG A 253 35.29 -26.97 5.57
CA ARG A 253 35.64 -28.18 4.81
C ARG A 253 36.58 -27.93 3.65
N LEU A 254 36.75 -26.69 3.20
CA LEU A 254 37.61 -26.29 2.10
C LEU A 254 38.90 -25.59 2.56
N LYS A 255 39.17 -25.47 3.86
CA LYS A 255 40.34 -24.76 4.42
C LYS A 255 41.70 -25.34 3.96
N GLY A 256 41.74 -26.59 3.48
CA GLY A 256 42.94 -27.22 2.92
C GLY A 256 43.22 -26.84 1.45
N ARG A 257 42.29 -26.18 0.75
CA ARG A 257 42.46 -25.69 -0.64
C ARG A 257 42.90 -24.24 -0.60
N GLN A 258 44.20 -24.00 -0.67
CA GLN A 258 44.81 -22.68 -0.49
C GLN A 258 44.37 -21.64 -1.54
N GLU A 259 44.00 -22.09 -2.73
CA GLU A 259 43.51 -21.26 -3.81
C GLU A 259 42.05 -20.78 -3.59
N ILE A 260 41.29 -21.39 -2.66
CA ILE A 260 39.86 -21.03 -2.40
C ILE A 260 39.79 -20.16 -1.14
N HIS A 261 39.30 -18.94 -1.32
CA HIS A 261 39.11 -18.00 -0.23
C HIS A 261 37.67 -17.48 -0.17
N PHE A 262 37.09 -17.44 1.03
CA PHE A 262 35.73 -16.93 1.23
C PHE A 262 35.75 -15.49 1.68
N VAL A 263 34.89 -14.66 1.07
CA VAL A 263 34.72 -13.27 1.47
C VAL A 263 33.24 -13.06 1.87
N ILE A 264 33.04 -12.62 3.10
CA ILE A 264 31.71 -12.42 3.69
C ILE A 264 31.45 -10.91 3.82
N ALA A 265 30.46 -10.41 3.09
CA ALA A 265 30.03 -9.01 3.14
C ALA A 265 28.58 -8.92 3.66
N GLY A 266 28.37 -8.06 4.64
CA GLY A 266 27.07 -7.82 5.25
C GLY A 266 27.13 -7.63 6.75
N ASN A 267 25.99 -7.32 7.36
CA ASN A 267 25.90 -7.07 8.79
C ASN A 267 24.59 -7.62 9.35
N GLY A 268 24.49 -7.74 10.69
CA GLY A 268 23.31 -8.16 11.43
C GLY A 268 23.44 -7.84 12.91
N GLU A 269 22.30 -7.63 13.57
CA GLU A 269 22.26 -7.21 14.99
C GLU A 269 21.82 -8.33 15.94
N SER A 270 21.29 -9.44 15.40
CA SER A 270 20.80 -10.57 16.19
C SER A 270 21.94 -11.35 16.87
N GLU A 271 21.62 -12.15 17.88
CA GLU A 271 22.59 -13.05 18.53
C GLU A 271 23.17 -14.03 17.50
N TYR A 272 22.33 -14.62 16.65
CA TYR A 272 22.77 -15.42 15.51
C TYR A 272 23.82 -14.70 14.65
N ALA A 273 23.60 -13.41 14.36
CA ALA A 273 24.54 -12.64 13.56
C ALA A 273 25.88 -12.46 14.27
N LYS A 274 25.87 -12.15 15.56
CA LYS A 274 27.09 -11.97 16.37
C LYS A 274 27.94 -13.25 16.42
N GLU A 275 27.31 -14.37 16.73
CA GLU A 275 27.95 -15.68 16.77
C GLU A 275 28.55 -16.06 15.41
N THR A 276 27.78 -15.85 14.34
CA THR A 276 28.20 -16.18 12.98
C THR A 276 29.33 -15.29 12.49
N MET A 277 29.29 -13.98 12.79
CA MET A 277 30.39 -13.05 12.50
C MET A 277 31.67 -13.39 13.28
N GLN A 278 31.54 -13.80 14.53
CA GLN A 278 32.68 -14.24 15.33
C GLN A 278 33.32 -15.48 14.70
N ARG A 279 32.51 -16.49 14.38
CA ARG A 279 32.98 -17.70 13.72
C ARG A 279 33.67 -17.42 12.37
N ALA A 280 33.14 -16.48 11.57
CA ALA A 280 33.74 -16.10 10.29
C ALA A 280 35.19 -15.59 10.46
N LYS A 281 35.50 -14.88 11.56
CA LYS A 281 36.84 -14.36 11.85
C LYS A 281 37.83 -15.42 12.31
N GLU A 282 37.35 -16.58 12.76
CA GLU A 282 38.20 -17.68 13.27
C GLU A 282 38.66 -18.62 12.15
N LEU A 283 38.01 -18.61 11.00
CA LEU A 283 38.36 -19.48 9.88
C LEU A 283 39.51 -18.86 9.04
N PRO A 284 40.59 -19.61 8.80
CA PRO A 284 41.79 -19.06 8.16
C PRO A 284 41.58 -18.70 6.68
N ASN A 285 40.62 -19.32 6.01
CA ASN A 285 40.26 -19.08 4.61
C ASN A 285 39.02 -18.22 4.45
N VAL A 286 38.66 -17.44 5.48
CA VAL A 286 37.47 -16.53 5.46
C VAL A 286 37.93 -15.12 5.82
N THR A 287 37.52 -14.15 5.03
CA THR A 287 37.62 -12.72 5.36
C THR A 287 36.23 -12.13 5.56
N TYR A 288 36.00 -11.56 6.73
CA TYR A 288 34.76 -10.81 7.05
C TYR A 288 34.98 -9.32 6.82
N LEU A 289 34.23 -8.74 5.86
CA LEU A 289 34.32 -7.32 5.48
C LEU A 289 33.38 -6.41 6.25
N GLY A 290 32.30 -6.94 6.81
CA GLY A 290 31.20 -6.12 7.33
C GLY A 290 30.33 -5.53 6.21
N GLU A 291 29.73 -4.41 6.50
CA GLU A 291 28.90 -3.68 5.54
C GLU A 291 29.77 -2.99 4.49
N VAL A 292 29.42 -3.11 3.21
CA VAL A 292 30.13 -2.52 2.08
C VAL A 292 29.28 -1.44 1.42
N ASN A 293 29.90 -0.35 0.98
CA ASN A 293 29.25 0.67 0.17
C ASN A 293 29.10 0.22 -1.30
N GLU A 294 28.38 1.00 -2.12
CA GLU A 294 28.11 0.64 -3.53
C GLU A 294 29.40 0.45 -4.36
N LYS A 295 30.42 1.29 -4.17
CA LYS A 295 31.72 1.14 -4.86
C LYS A 295 32.40 -0.16 -4.46
N GLU A 296 32.50 -0.42 -3.17
CA GLU A 296 33.10 -1.65 -2.64
C GLU A 296 32.31 -2.90 -3.04
N LYS A 297 30.98 -2.80 -3.09
CA LYS A 297 30.11 -3.87 -3.60
C LYS A 297 30.49 -4.24 -5.03
N VAL A 298 30.55 -3.26 -5.93
CA VAL A 298 30.91 -3.51 -7.33
C VAL A 298 32.35 -4.08 -7.45
N GLN A 299 33.32 -3.55 -6.69
CA GLN A 299 34.68 -4.09 -6.65
C GLN A 299 34.70 -5.55 -6.18
N LEU A 300 33.96 -5.87 -5.10
CA LEU A 300 33.87 -7.22 -4.56
C LEU A 300 33.24 -8.21 -5.56
N ILE A 301 32.15 -7.83 -6.22
CA ILE A 301 31.55 -8.67 -7.26
C ILE A 301 32.54 -8.92 -8.40
N ARG A 302 33.33 -7.93 -8.82
CA ARG A 302 34.30 -8.04 -9.92
C ARG A 302 35.50 -8.96 -9.61
N ILE A 303 35.90 -9.08 -8.35
CA ILE A 303 36.95 -10.02 -7.94
C ILE A 303 36.42 -11.40 -7.58
N SER A 304 35.09 -11.56 -7.48
CA SER A 304 34.44 -12.82 -7.10
C SER A 304 34.52 -13.85 -8.22
N TYR A 305 34.95 -15.05 -7.89
CA TYR A 305 34.94 -16.20 -8.78
C TYR A 305 33.53 -16.89 -8.75
N LEU A 306 32.95 -17.01 -7.56
CA LEU A 306 31.62 -17.59 -7.32
C LEU A 306 30.87 -16.75 -6.27
N ASN A 307 29.54 -16.74 -6.38
CA ASN A 307 28.67 -16.32 -5.27
C ASN A 307 27.98 -17.54 -4.66
N ILE A 308 27.90 -17.60 -3.34
CA ILE A 308 27.19 -18.64 -2.61
C ILE A 308 26.12 -18.05 -1.70
N LEU A 309 24.87 -18.54 -1.81
CA LEU A 309 23.76 -18.14 -0.95
C LEU A 309 22.82 -19.32 -0.69
N LEU A 310 22.94 -19.93 0.48
CA LEU A 310 22.20 -21.10 0.91
C LEU A 310 20.97 -20.71 1.76
N SER A 311 20.16 -19.80 1.24
CA SER A 311 18.99 -19.28 1.99
C SER A 311 17.95 -20.34 2.27
N LYS A 312 17.41 -20.36 3.51
CA LYS A 312 16.23 -21.16 3.91
C LYS A 312 14.93 -20.56 3.39
N MET A 313 14.94 -19.27 3.04
CA MET A 313 13.81 -18.54 2.47
C MET A 313 14.31 -17.31 1.70
N GLU A 314 13.94 -17.21 0.42
CA GLU A 314 14.30 -16.08 -0.43
C GLU A 314 13.12 -15.71 -1.34
N ALA A 315 12.77 -14.42 -1.37
CA ALA A 315 11.72 -13.93 -2.26
C ALA A 315 12.21 -13.87 -3.71
N LEU A 316 13.43 -13.41 -3.93
CA LEU A 316 14.04 -13.32 -5.26
C LEU A 316 15.55 -13.60 -5.21
N GLY A 317 16.33 -12.80 -4.49
CA GLY A 317 17.79 -12.83 -4.48
C GLY A 317 18.40 -11.73 -5.36
N ILE A 318 18.03 -10.47 -5.12
CA ILE A 318 18.56 -9.32 -5.90
C ILE A 318 20.09 -9.31 -5.90
N THR A 319 20.72 -9.60 -4.76
CA THR A 319 22.19 -9.68 -4.68
C THR A 319 22.75 -10.71 -5.67
N GLN A 320 22.11 -11.87 -5.83
CA GLN A 320 22.55 -12.89 -6.79
C GLN A 320 22.44 -12.39 -8.24
N LEU A 321 21.37 -11.63 -8.56
CA LEU A 321 21.24 -10.97 -9.86
C LEU A 321 22.41 -9.99 -10.12
N GLU A 322 22.84 -9.25 -9.09
CA GLU A 322 23.97 -8.33 -9.19
C GLU A 322 25.29 -9.09 -9.53
N PHE A 323 25.51 -10.27 -8.91
CA PHE A 323 26.64 -11.13 -9.28
C PHE A 323 26.53 -11.68 -10.71
N MET A 324 25.35 -12.17 -11.08
CA MET A 324 25.08 -12.66 -12.45
C MET A 324 25.34 -11.57 -13.50
N TYR A 325 25.01 -10.31 -13.20
CA TYR A 325 25.20 -9.18 -14.13
C TYR A 325 26.67 -9.00 -14.54
N LEU A 326 27.61 -9.25 -13.62
CA LEU A 326 29.03 -9.27 -13.93
C LEU A 326 29.56 -10.64 -14.36
N GLY A 327 28.68 -11.63 -14.54
CA GLY A 327 29.04 -12.96 -15.02
C GLY A 327 29.64 -13.86 -13.95
N VAL A 328 29.29 -13.66 -12.68
CA VAL A 328 29.71 -14.54 -11.59
C VAL A 328 28.67 -15.65 -11.41
N PRO A 329 29.04 -16.94 -11.59
CA PRO A 329 28.14 -18.06 -11.37
C PRO A 329 27.71 -18.20 -9.90
N ILE A 330 26.52 -18.77 -9.70
CA ILE A 330 25.87 -18.81 -8.39
C ILE A 330 25.79 -20.24 -7.87
N ILE A 331 26.08 -20.46 -6.59
CA ILE A 331 25.72 -21.68 -5.86
C ILE A 331 24.59 -21.36 -4.90
N THR A 332 23.48 -22.06 -5.01
CA THR A 332 22.26 -21.71 -4.31
C THR A 332 21.47 -22.93 -3.85
N SER A 333 20.69 -22.76 -2.77
CA SER A 333 19.69 -23.75 -2.32
C SER A 333 18.48 -23.85 -3.26
N GLY A 334 18.33 -22.98 -4.24
CA GLY A 334 17.22 -22.99 -5.20
C GLY A 334 15.83 -22.74 -4.60
N ILE A 335 15.74 -22.12 -3.41
CA ILE A 335 14.48 -21.93 -2.69
C ILE A 335 13.81 -20.62 -3.09
N GLY A 336 12.50 -20.66 -3.30
CA GLY A 336 11.68 -19.50 -3.64
C GLY A 336 12.05 -18.88 -4.98
N GLY A 337 12.23 -17.56 -5.04
CA GLY A 337 12.57 -16.85 -6.27
C GLY A 337 13.93 -17.20 -6.85
N GLN A 338 14.85 -17.79 -6.08
CA GLN A 338 16.17 -18.21 -6.56
C GLN A 338 16.06 -19.21 -7.73
N SER A 339 15.15 -20.19 -7.63
CA SER A 339 14.96 -21.21 -8.69
C SER A 339 14.47 -20.64 -10.02
N TRP A 340 13.83 -19.48 -9.98
CA TRP A 340 13.37 -18.82 -11.18
C TRP A 340 14.46 -17.96 -11.86
N ILE A 341 15.25 -17.24 -11.08
CA ILE A 341 16.32 -16.38 -11.65
C ILE A 341 17.56 -17.18 -12.03
N ILE A 342 17.86 -18.24 -11.29
CA ILE A 342 19.02 -19.12 -11.50
C ILE A 342 18.50 -20.49 -11.89
N ARG A 343 18.66 -20.88 -13.14
CA ARG A 343 18.34 -22.23 -13.59
C ARG A 343 19.53 -23.14 -13.32
N ASP A 344 19.24 -24.31 -12.76
CA ASP A 344 20.28 -25.26 -12.42
C ASP A 344 21.14 -25.65 -13.64
N ASN A 345 22.45 -25.69 -13.48
CA ASN A 345 23.43 -25.95 -14.53
C ASN A 345 23.37 -24.98 -15.75
N HIS A 346 22.73 -23.79 -15.59
CA HIS A 346 22.71 -22.72 -16.59
C HIS A 346 23.38 -21.43 -16.07
N GLU A 347 22.85 -20.82 -15.03
CA GLU A 347 23.38 -19.61 -14.41
C GLU A 347 24.18 -19.91 -13.14
N GLY A 348 24.06 -21.13 -12.62
CA GLY A 348 24.68 -21.60 -11.40
C GLY A 348 24.38 -23.06 -11.14
N ILE A 349 24.65 -23.51 -9.93
CA ILE A 349 24.39 -24.86 -9.45
C ILE A 349 23.43 -24.81 -8.28
N HIS A 350 22.34 -25.59 -8.35
CA HIS A 350 21.47 -25.83 -7.22
C HIS A 350 22.00 -27.00 -6.38
N VAL A 351 22.00 -26.80 -5.06
CA VAL A 351 22.31 -27.85 -4.09
C VAL A 351 21.02 -28.39 -3.45
N ASP A 352 21.13 -29.54 -2.79
CA ASP A 352 19.96 -30.30 -2.27
C ASP A 352 19.44 -29.69 -0.96
N GLY A 353 19.20 -28.38 -0.99
CA GLY A 353 18.69 -27.58 0.11
C GLY A 353 19.74 -26.72 0.82
N PRO A 354 19.27 -25.89 1.80
CA PRO A 354 20.11 -24.88 2.44
C PRO A 354 21.22 -25.46 3.35
N ASP A 355 21.07 -26.70 3.80
CA ASP A 355 21.99 -27.35 4.73
C ASP A 355 22.81 -28.46 4.03
N ASP A 356 22.80 -28.51 2.69
CA ASP A 356 23.62 -29.44 1.90
C ASP A 356 25.07 -28.94 1.75
N ILE A 357 25.84 -29.13 2.83
CA ILE A 357 27.25 -28.73 2.89
C ILE A 357 28.11 -29.53 1.90
N SER A 358 27.82 -30.82 1.71
CA SER A 358 28.60 -31.69 0.83
C SER A 358 28.36 -31.38 -0.64
N GLY A 359 27.10 -31.17 -1.05
CA GLY A 359 26.76 -30.73 -2.40
C GLY A 359 27.35 -29.36 -2.71
N SER A 360 27.25 -28.39 -1.76
CA SER A 360 27.85 -27.06 -1.90
C SER A 360 29.38 -27.11 -2.08
N LYS A 361 30.07 -27.90 -1.27
CA LYS A 361 31.51 -28.14 -1.42
C LYS A 361 31.85 -28.71 -2.79
N ASN A 362 31.14 -29.75 -3.22
CA ASN A 362 31.38 -30.42 -4.50
C ASN A 362 31.14 -29.47 -5.69
N ALA A 363 30.05 -28.65 -5.62
CA ALA A 363 29.75 -27.64 -6.64
C ALA A 363 30.86 -26.58 -6.75
N ILE A 364 31.44 -26.13 -5.62
CA ILE A 364 32.60 -25.22 -5.65
C ILE A 364 33.79 -25.89 -6.32
N LEU A 365 34.15 -27.11 -5.90
CA LEU A 365 35.29 -27.83 -6.46
C LEU A 365 35.12 -28.10 -7.95
N GLU A 366 33.94 -28.51 -8.38
CA GLU A 366 33.62 -28.74 -9.79
C GLU A 366 33.88 -27.48 -10.64
N LEU A 367 33.42 -26.31 -10.18
CA LEU A 367 33.64 -25.06 -10.93
C LEU A 367 35.07 -24.51 -10.85
N VAL A 368 35.82 -24.82 -9.80
CA VAL A 368 37.22 -24.47 -9.68
C VAL A 368 38.07 -25.36 -10.59
N ASP A 369 37.76 -26.65 -10.65
CA ASP A 369 38.54 -27.62 -11.40
C ASP A 369 38.15 -27.68 -12.91
N ASP A 370 36.88 -27.31 -13.28
CA ASP A 370 36.39 -27.23 -14.66
C ASP A 370 36.15 -25.77 -15.10
N THR A 371 37.19 -25.14 -15.63
CA THR A 371 37.12 -23.78 -16.17
C THR A 371 36.15 -23.64 -17.35
N SER A 372 35.94 -24.68 -18.15
CA SER A 372 35.03 -24.66 -19.30
C SER A 372 33.56 -24.57 -18.81
N LYS A 373 33.19 -25.37 -17.81
CA LYS A 373 31.88 -25.31 -17.16
C LYS A 373 31.67 -23.94 -16.51
N TRP A 374 32.67 -23.43 -15.79
CA TRP A 374 32.59 -22.10 -15.18
C TRP A 374 32.33 -21.02 -16.23
N GLN A 375 33.09 -20.99 -17.35
CA GLN A 375 32.88 -20.01 -18.43
C GLN A 375 31.48 -20.07 -19.04
N LYS A 376 30.97 -21.28 -19.25
CA LYS A 376 29.61 -21.50 -19.76
C LYS A 376 28.56 -20.89 -18.82
N LEU A 377 28.64 -21.19 -17.51
CA LEU A 377 27.72 -20.65 -16.51
C LEU A 377 27.88 -19.12 -16.39
N SER A 378 29.10 -18.60 -16.42
CA SER A 378 29.39 -17.16 -16.37
C SER A 378 28.73 -16.40 -17.52
N THR A 379 28.85 -16.92 -18.75
CA THR A 379 28.22 -16.29 -19.92
C THR A 379 26.70 -16.31 -19.81
N SER A 380 26.14 -17.47 -19.44
CA SER A 380 24.69 -17.63 -19.27
C SER A 380 24.14 -16.72 -18.15
N ALA A 381 24.85 -16.61 -17.02
CA ALA A 381 24.50 -15.72 -15.92
C ALA A 381 24.44 -14.26 -16.37
N ARG A 382 25.46 -13.80 -17.10
CA ARG A 382 25.51 -12.42 -17.62
C ARG A 382 24.37 -12.14 -18.60
N ASP A 383 24.09 -13.05 -19.52
CA ASP A 383 23.02 -12.87 -20.50
C ASP A 383 21.65 -12.86 -19.83
N ARG A 384 21.41 -13.77 -18.89
CA ARG A 384 20.17 -13.84 -18.13
C ARG A 384 19.91 -12.57 -17.30
N ALA A 385 20.96 -12.01 -16.67
CA ALA A 385 20.86 -10.84 -15.82
C ALA A 385 20.41 -9.57 -16.57
N LYS A 386 20.66 -9.49 -17.89
CA LYS A 386 20.20 -8.36 -18.73
C LYS A 386 18.69 -8.21 -18.75
N ASP A 387 17.93 -9.29 -18.48
CA ASP A 387 16.47 -9.25 -18.40
C ASP A 387 15.97 -8.59 -17.11
N PHE A 388 16.86 -8.43 -16.12
CA PHE A 388 16.53 -7.94 -14.78
C PHE A 388 17.16 -6.57 -14.47
N THR A 389 17.65 -5.83 -15.45
CA THR A 389 18.11 -4.46 -15.22
C THR A 389 16.95 -3.52 -14.92
N LEU A 390 17.13 -2.57 -14.00
CA LEU A 390 16.10 -1.60 -13.67
C LEU A 390 15.74 -0.73 -14.88
N THR A 391 16.72 -0.37 -15.71
CA THR A 391 16.46 0.34 -16.96
C THR A 391 15.42 -0.38 -17.82
N LYS A 392 15.58 -1.70 -18.04
CA LYS A 392 14.64 -2.50 -18.83
C LYS A 392 13.29 -2.67 -18.12
N LEU A 393 13.30 -2.99 -16.83
CA LEU A 393 12.09 -3.24 -16.05
C LEU A 393 11.22 -1.99 -15.90
N ILE A 394 11.83 -0.82 -15.66
CA ILE A 394 11.10 0.44 -15.55
C ILE A 394 10.52 0.84 -16.91
N GLN A 395 11.26 0.65 -18.01
CA GLN A 395 10.71 0.90 -19.34
C GLN A 395 9.48 0.01 -19.63
N GLN A 396 9.55 -1.28 -19.28
CA GLN A 396 8.41 -2.20 -19.43
C GLN A 396 7.21 -1.79 -18.58
N LEU A 397 7.47 -1.30 -17.37
CA LEU A 397 6.42 -0.81 -16.47
C LEU A 397 5.81 0.49 -17.01
N ASP A 398 6.62 1.42 -17.50
CA ASP A 398 6.17 2.68 -18.11
C ASP A 398 5.27 2.42 -19.34
N ASP A 399 5.69 1.51 -20.22
CA ASP A 399 4.88 1.07 -21.36
C ASP A 399 3.55 0.44 -20.92
N ALA A 400 3.54 -0.31 -19.81
CA ALA A 400 2.32 -0.90 -19.28
C ALA A 400 1.39 0.16 -18.66
N ILE A 401 1.94 1.13 -17.94
CA ILE A 401 1.20 2.28 -17.38
C ILE A 401 0.61 3.11 -18.52
N THR A 402 1.38 3.42 -19.53
CA THR A 402 0.93 4.20 -20.71
C THR A 402 -0.24 3.53 -21.38
N ARG A 403 -0.18 2.20 -21.61
CA ARG A 403 -1.32 1.45 -22.18
C ARG A 403 -2.58 1.51 -21.29
N GLU A 404 -2.44 1.51 -19.97
CA GLU A 404 -3.59 1.64 -19.07
C GLU A 404 -4.16 3.07 -19.08
N ILE A 405 -3.32 4.10 -19.18
CA ILE A 405 -3.76 5.50 -19.37
C ILE A 405 -4.54 5.63 -20.68
N GLU A 406 -4.03 5.09 -21.79
CA GLU A 406 -4.70 5.11 -23.11
C GLU A 406 -6.06 4.43 -23.07
N LYS A 407 -6.19 3.28 -22.40
CA LYS A 407 -7.48 2.58 -22.22
C LYS A 407 -8.47 3.43 -21.43
N GLU A 408 -8.03 4.05 -20.34
CA GLU A 408 -8.89 4.84 -19.46
C GLU A 408 -9.32 6.18 -20.09
N THR A 409 -8.48 6.77 -20.91
CA THR A 409 -8.76 8.05 -21.59
C THR A 409 -9.56 7.87 -22.87
N GLY A 410 -9.70 6.63 -23.38
CA GLY A 410 -10.40 6.35 -24.63
C GLY A 410 -9.71 6.94 -25.85
N LEU A 411 -8.46 7.39 -25.72
CA LEU A 411 -7.70 8.07 -26.78
C LEU A 411 -7.39 7.19 -27.99
N THR A 412 -7.60 5.88 -27.89
CA THR A 412 -7.33 4.92 -28.95
C THR A 412 -8.27 5.02 -30.15
N ASN A 413 -9.44 5.69 -30.07
CA ASN A 413 -10.46 5.61 -31.12
C ASN A 413 -11.32 6.86 -31.36
N LEU A 414 -10.88 8.08 -31.08
CA LEU A 414 -11.68 9.27 -31.38
C LEU A 414 -11.12 10.05 -32.59
N PRO A 415 -11.96 10.29 -33.66
CA PRO A 415 -11.60 11.22 -34.69
C PRO A 415 -11.38 12.62 -34.13
N THR A 416 -10.43 13.34 -34.68
CA THR A 416 -9.95 14.66 -34.24
C THR A 416 -11.04 15.75 -34.17
N GLU A 417 -12.20 15.52 -34.75
CA GLU A 417 -13.31 16.46 -34.85
C GLU A 417 -14.27 16.47 -33.66
N VAL A 418 -14.23 15.45 -32.78
CA VAL A 418 -15.13 15.35 -31.60
C VAL A 418 -14.58 16.11 -30.39
N LYS A 419 -13.36 16.62 -30.45
CA LYS A 419 -12.71 17.35 -29.33
C LYS A 419 -13.27 18.74 -29.06
N THR A 420 -14.16 19.27 -29.87
CA THR A 420 -14.60 20.69 -29.80
C THR A 420 -16.01 20.91 -29.28
N THR A 421 -16.75 19.88 -28.86
CA THR A 421 -18.13 20.03 -28.36
C THR A 421 -18.32 19.53 -26.94
N LEU A 422 -17.32 19.63 -26.08
CA LEU A 422 -17.50 19.36 -24.66
C LEU A 422 -17.99 20.62 -23.97
N THR A 423 -19.26 20.56 -23.52
CA THR A 423 -19.84 21.44 -22.49
C THR A 423 -18.86 21.66 -21.36
N GLU A 424 -18.93 22.85 -20.72
CA GLU A 424 -18.08 23.24 -19.59
C GLU A 424 -17.74 22.06 -18.65
N PRO A 425 -16.45 21.86 -18.32
CA PRO A 425 -16.05 20.75 -17.49
C PRO A 425 -16.71 20.83 -16.11
N GLU A 426 -17.19 19.71 -15.60
CA GLU A 426 -17.70 19.64 -14.25
C GLU A 426 -16.53 19.72 -13.27
N ILE A 427 -16.53 20.75 -12.41
CA ILE A 427 -15.45 21.06 -11.48
C ILE A 427 -15.92 20.73 -10.05
N ALA A 428 -15.14 19.94 -9.31
CA ALA A 428 -15.36 19.74 -7.89
C ALA A 428 -14.93 21.00 -7.12
N HIS A 429 -15.86 21.61 -6.36
CA HIS A 429 -15.60 22.81 -5.59
C HIS A 429 -15.12 22.49 -4.18
N HIS A 430 -15.82 21.61 -3.48
CA HIS A 430 -15.54 21.29 -2.09
C HIS A 430 -15.79 19.83 -1.76
N THR A 431 -15.05 19.34 -0.76
CA THR A 431 -15.20 17.97 -0.25
C THR A 431 -15.20 17.99 1.27
N TRP A 432 -16.18 17.34 1.89
CA TRP A 432 -16.25 17.11 3.32
C TRP A 432 -16.29 15.62 3.63
N SER A 433 -15.62 15.21 4.70
CA SER A 433 -15.66 13.84 5.16
C SER A 433 -15.86 13.75 6.67
N HIS A 434 -16.66 12.78 7.10
CA HIS A 434 -16.84 12.47 8.51
C HIS A 434 -17.19 11.01 8.71
N GLY A 435 -16.30 10.28 9.38
CA GLY A 435 -16.46 8.85 9.64
C GLY A 435 -16.50 8.02 8.36
N THR A 436 -17.68 7.47 8.02
CA THR A 436 -17.88 6.64 6.82
C THR A 436 -18.63 7.35 5.70
N LYS A 437 -18.84 8.65 5.85
CA LYS A 437 -19.56 9.47 4.88
C LYS A 437 -18.63 10.52 4.30
N LYS A 438 -18.76 10.74 3.00
CA LYS A 438 -18.06 11.79 2.25
C LYS A 438 -19.06 12.50 1.34
N ILE A 439 -18.96 13.81 1.25
CA ILE A 439 -19.73 14.67 0.37
C ILE A 439 -18.77 15.39 -0.55
N VAL A 440 -19.04 15.32 -1.86
CA VAL A 440 -18.33 16.11 -2.87
C VAL A 440 -19.37 16.99 -3.55
N VAL A 441 -19.10 18.27 -3.62
CA VAL A 441 -19.95 19.26 -4.27
C VAL A 441 -19.27 19.75 -5.52
N THR A 442 -19.97 19.68 -6.65
CA THR A 442 -19.49 20.17 -7.94
C THR A 442 -20.33 21.38 -8.40
N ASN A 443 -19.98 21.96 -9.53
CA ASN A 443 -20.78 23.02 -10.15
C ASN A 443 -22.13 22.55 -10.72
N LYS A 444 -22.41 21.22 -10.77
CA LYS A 444 -23.64 20.66 -11.35
C LYS A 444 -24.47 19.82 -10.37
N ARG A 445 -23.83 19.11 -9.42
CA ARG A 445 -24.49 18.13 -8.55
C ARG A 445 -23.69 17.84 -7.27
N ILE A 446 -24.28 17.01 -6.43
CA ILE A 446 -23.69 16.56 -5.17
C ILE A 446 -23.49 15.06 -5.22
N PHE A 447 -22.33 14.59 -4.77
CA PHE A 447 -22.05 13.17 -4.55
C PHE A 447 -21.98 12.88 -3.07
N ILE A 448 -22.77 11.91 -2.60
CA ILE A 448 -22.76 11.47 -1.20
C ILE A 448 -22.38 10.01 -1.16
N GLN A 449 -21.23 9.71 -0.61
CA GLN A 449 -20.73 8.36 -0.40
C GLN A 449 -20.92 7.94 1.05
N GLN A 450 -21.41 6.73 1.29
CA GLN A 450 -21.57 6.18 2.64
C GLN A 450 -21.32 4.66 2.69
N GLY A 451 -20.81 4.17 3.84
CA GLY A 451 -20.59 2.76 4.13
C GLY A 451 -19.15 2.40 4.44
N LYS A 452 -18.94 1.35 5.26
CA LYS A 452 -17.61 0.82 5.65
C LYS A 452 -17.15 -0.33 4.76
N LEU A 453 -18.01 -1.29 4.49
CA LEU A 453 -17.69 -2.54 3.78
C LEU A 453 -18.35 -2.60 2.39
N SER A 454 -19.56 -2.08 2.26
CA SER A 454 -20.23 -1.87 0.97
C SER A 454 -20.54 -0.38 0.88
N ARG A 455 -19.99 0.28 -0.14
CA ARG A 455 -20.15 1.72 -0.35
C ARG A 455 -21.29 1.97 -1.33
N SER A 456 -22.24 2.78 -0.92
CA SER A 456 -23.23 3.36 -1.82
C SER A 456 -22.83 4.80 -2.13
N THR A 457 -22.86 5.17 -3.40
CA THR A 457 -22.68 6.56 -3.85
C THR A 457 -24.02 7.04 -4.38
N HIS A 458 -24.49 8.15 -3.86
CA HIS A 458 -25.71 8.83 -4.33
C HIS A 458 -25.27 10.09 -5.06
N GLU A 459 -25.76 10.20 -6.28
CA GLU A 459 -25.60 11.38 -7.12
C GLU A 459 -26.90 12.16 -7.10
N ILE A 460 -26.84 13.44 -6.79
CA ILE A 460 -28.00 14.29 -6.62
C ILE A 460 -27.78 15.60 -7.35
N PRO A 461 -28.37 15.79 -8.53
CA PRO A 461 -28.43 17.11 -9.17
C PRO A 461 -29.10 18.13 -8.24
N TYR A 462 -28.64 19.37 -8.25
CA TYR A 462 -29.23 20.40 -7.39
C TYR A 462 -30.72 20.60 -7.60
N SER A 463 -31.19 20.43 -8.85
CA SER A 463 -32.61 20.48 -9.19
C SER A 463 -33.49 19.42 -8.50
N ASN A 464 -32.85 18.32 -8.05
CA ASN A 464 -33.59 17.21 -7.41
C ASN A 464 -33.59 17.31 -5.88
N ILE A 465 -33.03 18.34 -5.29
CA ILE A 465 -33.08 18.56 -3.85
C ILE A 465 -34.28 19.50 -3.57
N HIS A 466 -35.34 18.96 -3.01
CA HIS A 466 -36.58 19.72 -2.70
C HIS A 466 -36.52 20.40 -1.34
N SER A 467 -35.96 19.72 -0.34
CA SER A 467 -35.79 20.30 0.98
C SER A 467 -34.63 19.72 1.75
N ILE A 468 -34.09 20.52 2.67
CA ILE A 468 -33.05 20.15 3.61
C ILE A 468 -33.58 20.42 5.00
N GLU A 469 -33.88 19.36 5.74
CA GLU A 469 -34.49 19.45 7.07
C GLU A 469 -33.46 19.16 8.16
N HIS A 470 -33.53 19.93 9.25
CA HIS A 470 -32.79 19.63 10.47
C HIS A 470 -33.52 18.59 11.29
N ILE A 471 -32.95 17.41 11.48
CA ILE A 471 -33.61 16.30 12.17
C ILE A 471 -32.80 15.78 13.37
N ARG A 472 -33.50 15.08 14.26
CA ARG A 472 -32.89 14.36 15.37
C ARG A 472 -33.11 12.86 15.16
N ARG A 473 -32.03 12.10 15.05
CA ARG A 473 -32.09 10.65 14.83
C ARG A 473 -31.68 9.90 16.09
N TYR A 474 -32.54 8.96 16.50
CA TYR A 474 -32.32 8.10 17.66
C TYR A 474 -31.79 6.73 17.27
N SER A 475 -30.94 6.14 18.12
CA SER A 475 -30.38 4.80 17.91
C SER A 475 -31.26 3.75 18.61
N TRP A 476 -32.19 3.16 17.89
CA TRP A 476 -33.03 2.07 18.41
C TRP A 476 -32.27 0.85 18.90
N LYS A 477 -31.02 0.66 18.42
CA LYS A 477 -30.14 -0.45 18.83
C LYS A 477 -29.88 -0.44 20.34
N THR A 478 -29.72 0.72 20.96
CA THR A 478 -29.49 0.85 22.40
C THR A 478 -30.69 0.39 23.21
N LEU A 479 -31.91 0.71 22.77
CA LEU A 479 -33.13 0.24 23.40
C LEU A 479 -33.32 -1.28 23.26
N ILE A 480 -33.06 -1.83 22.06
CA ILE A 480 -33.15 -3.28 21.82
C ILE A 480 -32.17 -4.06 22.68
N ILE A 481 -30.92 -3.58 22.81
CA ILE A 481 -29.91 -4.23 23.67
C ILE A 481 -30.34 -4.17 25.14
N GLY A 482 -30.84 -3.02 25.62
CA GLY A 482 -31.32 -2.89 26.99
C GLY A 482 -32.52 -3.78 27.29
N ALA A 483 -33.46 -3.86 26.36
CA ALA A 483 -34.64 -4.75 26.49
C ALA A 483 -34.22 -6.23 26.48
N ALA A 484 -33.23 -6.63 25.65
CA ALA A 484 -32.72 -8.00 25.62
C ALA A 484 -32.03 -8.37 26.93
N ILE A 485 -31.17 -7.48 27.46
CA ILE A 485 -30.48 -7.70 28.76
C ILE A 485 -31.51 -7.79 29.90
N SER A 486 -32.50 -6.90 29.94
CA SER A 486 -33.58 -6.94 30.94
C SER A 486 -34.40 -8.20 30.86
N SER A 487 -34.73 -8.65 29.64
CA SER A 487 -35.48 -9.90 29.44
C SER A 487 -34.68 -11.10 29.94
N LEU A 488 -33.36 -11.11 29.67
CA LEU A 488 -32.46 -12.16 30.15
C LEU A 488 -32.39 -12.17 31.70
N MET A 489 -32.29 -11.01 32.31
CA MET A 489 -32.24 -10.86 33.77
C MET A 489 -33.59 -11.23 34.41
N PHE A 490 -34.71 -10.87 33.78
CA PHE A 490 -36.07 -11.26 34.21
C PHE A 490 -36.23 -12.79 34.14
N ILE A 491 -35.87 -13.43 33.02
CA ILE A 491 -35.92 -14.89 32.86
C ILE A 491 -35.03 -15.57 33.91
N GLN A 492 -33.83 -15.06 34.13
CA GLN A 492 -32.92 -15.62 35.11
C GLN A 492 -33.46 -15.47 36.54
N HIS A 493 -34.10 -14.37 36.86
CA HIS A 493 -34.64 -14.13 38.20
C HIS A 493 -35.94 -14.92 38.48
N TYR A 494 -36.86 -15.02 37.51
CA TYR A 494 -38.16 -15.63 37.71
C TYR A 494 -38.30 -17.06 37.19
N VAL A 495 -37.45 -17.50 36.24
CA VAL A 495 -37.54 -18.82 35.61
C VAL A 495 -36.43 -19.76 36.11
N SER A 496 -35.33 -19.25 36.66
CA SER A 496 -34.18 -20.03 37.12
C SER A 496 -34.26 -20.68 38.51
N PRO A 497 -35.30 -20.59 39.34
CA PRO A 497 -35.43 -21.51 40.48
C PRO A 497 -35.45 -22.98 40.07
N ILE A 498 -35.64 -23.27 38.76
CA ILE A 498 -35.80 -24.63 38.24
C ILE A 498 -34.47 -25.21 37.64
N ILE A 499 -33.49 -24.38 37.28
CA ILE A 499 -32.30 -24.84 36.58
C ILE A 499 -31.00 -24.25 37.16
N SER A 500 -30.44 -24.90 38.17
CA SER A 500 -29.04 -24.83 38.66
C SER A 500 -28.63 -23.74 39.67
N ARG A 501 -28.20 -24.24 40.80
CA ARG A 501 -27.72 -23.52 42.01
C ARG A 501 -26.29 -22.89 41.92
N SER A 502 -25.60 -22.92 40.80
CA SER A 502 -24.14 -22.62 40.80
C SER A 502 -23.72 -21.21 40.30
N LEU A 503 -24.46 -20.53 39.44
CA LEU A 503 -24.03 -19.22 38.92
C LEU A 503 -24.73 -18.02 39.57
N THR A 504 -25.84 -18.25 40.31
CA THR A 504 -26.68 -17.19 40.87
C THR A 504 -26.26 -16.69 42.24
N SER A 505 -25.23 -17.29 42.86
CA SER A 505 -24.85 -17.00 44.28
C SER A 505 -24.02 -15.72 44.45
N LYS A 506 -23.30 -15.27 43.44
CA LYS A 506 -22.36 -14.12 43.60
C LYS A 506 -23.00 -12.75 43.31
N ILE A 507 -23.91 -12.66 42.33
CA ILE A 507 -24.53 -11.38 41.94
C ILE A 507 -25.47 -10.84 43.04
N PRO A 508 -26.37 -11.64 43.66
CA PRO A 508 -27.15 -11.20 44.80
C PRO A 508 -26.31 -10.70 45.95
N TYR A 509 -25.20 -11.37 46.25
CA TYR A 509 -24.31 -10.99 47.35
C TYR A 509 -23.69 -9.59 47.13
N ILE A 510 -23.19 -9.28 45.93
CA ILE A 510 -22.64 -7.96 45.60
C ILE A 510 -23.72 -6.86 45.71
N ILE A 511 -24.93 -7.14 45.25
CA ILE A 511 -26.05 -6.17 45.28
C ILE A 511 -26.55 -5.96 46.68
N THR A 512 -26.68 -7.03 47.51
CA THR A 512 -27.09 -6.90 48.90
C THR A 512 -26.04 -6.15 49.74
N THR A 513 -24.76 -6.35 49.47
CA THR A 513 -23.66 -5.61 50.13
C THR A 513 -23.71 -4.12 49.77
N LEU A 514 -23.95 -3.79 48.48
CA LEU A 514 -24.09 -2.40 48.00
C LEU A 514 -25.38 -1.74 48.55
N ALA A 515 -26.50 -2.45 48.57
CA ALA A 515 -27.75 -1.95 49.10
C ALA A 515 -27.73 -1.71 50.60
N SER A 516 -27.09 -2.61 51.38
CA SER A 516 -26.89 -2.43 52.81
C SER A 516 -25.98 -1.24 53.14
N SER A 517 -24.98 -0.97 52.30
CA SER A 517 -24.10 0.20 52.43
C SER A 517 -24.82 1.54 52.15
N LEU A 518 -25.90 1.49 51.38
CA LEU A 518 -26.74 2.65 51.01
C LEU A 518 -27.99 2.80 51.89
N GLY A 519 -28.21 1.91 52.89
CA GLY A 519 -29.40 1.94 53.76
C GLY A 519 -30.73 1.63 53.03
N ALA A 520 -30.70 0.96 51.88
CA ALA A 520 -31.85 0.67 51.07
C ALA A 520 -32.40 -0.74 51.31
N ASP A 521 -33.74 -0.93 51.13
CA ASP A 521 -34.38 -2.23 51.22
C ASP A 521 -33.94 -3.16 50.09
N THR A 522 -33.12 -4.17 50.48
CA THR A 522 -32.52 -5.13 49.55
C THR A 522 -33.55 -5.99 48.81
N GLY A 523 -34.70 -6.26 49.43
CA GLY A 523 -35.79 -7.01 48.80
C GLY A 523 -36.40 -6.25 47.60
N LEU A 524 -36.65 -4.97 47.80
CA LEU A 524 -37.23 -4.12 46.76
C LEU A 524 -36.26 -3.90 45.57
N ILE A 525 -34.94 -3.78 45.84
CA ILE A 525 -33.93 -3.63 44.82
C ILE A 525 -33.80 -4.91 43.99
N LEU A 526 -33.75 -6.06 44.63
CA LEU A 526 -33.62 -7.34 43.92
C LEU A 526 -34.87 -7.67 43.08
N ALA A 527 -36.07 -7.32 43.56
CA ALA A 527 -37.31 -7.54 42.82
C ALA A 527 -37.39 -6.70 41.52
N ASN A 528 -36.73 -5.55 41.48
CA ASN A 528 -36.81 -4.61 40.38
C ASN A 528 -35.50 -4.44 39.56
N ILE A 529 -34.49 -5.25 39.86
CA ILE A 529 -33.16 -5.11 39.23
C ILE A 529 -33.17 -5.19 37.70
N TRP A 530 -34.12 -5.91 37.13
CA TRP A 530 -34.32 -6.06 35.68
C TRP A 530 -34.77 -4.74 34.98
N ILE A 531 -35.25 -3.77 35.74
CA ILE A 531 -35.67 -2.45 35.23
C ILE A 531 -34.43 -1.58 34.93
N VAL A 532 -33.34 -1.76 35.67
CA VAL A 532 -32.14 -0.95 35.58
C VAL A 532 -31.53 -0.92 34.15
N PRO A 533 -31.32 -2.04 33.46
CA PRO A 533 -30.80 -2.02 32.09
C PRO A 533 -31.73 -1.28 31.11
N VAL A 534 -33.04 -1.38 31.27
CA VAL A 534 -34.02 -0.64 30.41
C VAL A 534 -33.89 0.85 30.66
N THR A 535 -33.82 1.26 31.93
CA THR A 535 -33.68 2.68 32.29
C THR A 535 -32.40 3.28 31.79
N ILE A 536 -31.27 2.58 31.99
CA ILE A 536 -29.96 3.01 31.47
C ILE A 536 -30.01 3.09 29.95
N SER A 537 -30.57 2.10 29.27
CA SER A 537 -30.68 2.10 27.80
C SER A 537 -31.60 3.20 27.28
N LEU A 538 -32.65 3.54 27.99
CA LEU A 538 -33.53 4.67 27.65
C LEU A 538 -32.78 6.00 27.81
N LEU A 539 -32.04 6.18 28.90
CA LEU A 539 -31.21 7.36 29.11
C LEU A 539 -30.10 7.48 28.03
N LEU A 540 -29.42 6.38 27.70
CA LEU A 540 -28.45 6.35 26.62
C LEU A 540 -29.09 6.61 25.25
N PHE A 541 -30.30 6.09 24.99
CA PHE A 541 -31.07 6.38 23.78
C PHE A 541 -31.35 7.87 23.63
N LEU A 542 -31.81 8.52 24.70
CA LEU A 542 -32.07 9.95 24.70
C LEU A 542 -30.77 10.78 24.60
N TYR A 543 -29.74 10.35 25.32
CA TYR A 543 -28.44 11.04 25.32
C TYR A 543 -27.73 10.90 23.99
N THR A 544 -27.81 9.73 23.32
CA THR A 544 -27.15 9.47 22.03
C THR A 544 -27.95 9.96 20.82
N ALA A 545 -29.04 10.72 21.03
CA ALA A 545 -29.78 11.35 19.94
C ALA A 545 -28.85 12.22 19.09
N ARG A 546 -28.61 11.83 17.84
CA ARG A 546 -27.73 12.55 16.92
C ARG A 546 -28.51 13.59 16.15
N LYS A 547 -28.11 14.86 16.27
CA LYS A 547 -28.58 15.94 15.42
C LYS A 547 -27.95 15.83 14.03
N GLY A 548 -28.68 16.24 13.00
CA GLY A 548 -28.18 16.23 11.64
C GLY A 548 -29.20 16.75 10.65
N TYR A 549 -28.96 16.53 9.39
CA TYR A 549 -29.77 17.02 8.28
C TYR A 549 -30.31 15.84 7.46
N ALA A 550 -31.53 15.99 6.92
CA ALA A 550 -32.11 15.09 5.95
C ALA A 550 -32.27 15.83 4.61
N LEU A 551 -31.70 15.30 3.55
CA LEU A 551 -31.94 15.76 2.19
C LEU A 551 -33.09 14.98 1.59
N HIS A 552 -34.11 15.68 1.09
CA HIS A 552 -35.28 15.11 0.46
C HIS A 552 -35.37 15.48 -1.02
N GLY A 553 -35.80 14.54 -1.83
CA GLY A 553 -36.01 14.72 -3.27
C GLY A 553 -36.92 13.64 -3.85
N PRO A 554 -37.51 13.88 -5.03
CA PRO A 554 -38.50 12.98 -5.62
C PRO A 554 -37.90 11.68 -6.16
N THR A 555 -36.62 11.68 -6.45
CA THR A 555 -35.90 10.57 -7.12
C THR A 555 -35.07 9.70 -6.18
N PHE A 556 -34.99 10.02 -4.89
CA PHE A 556 -34.19 9.27 -3.92
C PHE A 556 -34.84 9.24 -2.53
N ASN A 557 -34.52 8.18 -1.77
CA ASN A 557 -34.92 8.10 -0.36
C ASN A 557 -34.16 9.14 0.48
N PRO A 558 -34.78 9.68 1.56
CA PRO A 558 -34.15 10.68 2.40
C PRO A 558 -32.74 10.29 2.86
N ILE A 559 -31.75 11.13 2.57
CA ILE A 559 -30.36 10.90 2.91
C ILE A 559 -30.01 11.66 4.17
N TYR A 560 -29.65 10.92 5.22
CA TYR A 560 -29.26 11.51 6.50
C TYR A 560 -27.78 11.90 6.52
N LEU A 561 -27.50 13.14 6.92
CA LEU A 561 -26.15 13.68 7.13
C LEU A 561 -25.98 14.11 8.59
N PRO A 562 -24.89 13.71 9.27
CA PRO A 562 -24.56 14.20 10.61
C PRO A 562 -24.38 15.73 10.68
N GLN A 563 -24.51 16.30 11.87
CA GLN A 563 -24.34 17.76 12.07
C GLN A 563 -22.94 18.28 11.72
N SER A 564 -21.92 17.40 11.73
CA SER A 564 -20.57 17.71 11.25
C SER A 564 -20.47 18.13 9.77
N PHE A 565 -21.58 17.96 9.00
CA PHE A 565 -21.68 18.44 7.63
C PHE A 565 -22.46 19.77 7.50
N SER A 566 -22.56 20.58 8.58
CA SER A 566 -23.27 21.87 8.54
C SER A 566 -22.72 22.82 7.48
N GLU A 567 -21.40 22.92 7.35
CA GLU A 567 -20.75 23.74 6.31
C GLU A 567 -21.06 23.24 4.89
N ALA A 568 -21.05 21.92 4.69
CA ALA A 568 -21.44 21.33 3.41
C ALA A 568 -22.89 21.65 3.05
N ILE A 569 -23.78 21.62 4.03
CA ILE A 569 -25.21 21.93 3.83
C ILE A 569 -25.42 23.40 3.49
N GLU A 570 -24.70 24.29 4.14
CA GLU A 570 -24.73 25.72 3.87
C GLU A 570 -24.25 26.01 2.44
N TYR A 571 -23.13 25.42 2.05
CA TYR A 571 -22.60 25.51 0.69
C TYR A 571 -23.56 24.93 -0.39
N ILE A 572 -24.23 23.82 -0.09
CA ILE A 572 -25.22 23.22 -0.99
C ILE A 572 -26.39 24.18 -1.22
N ARG A 573 -26.88 24.87 -0.17
CA ARG A 573 -27.94 25.86 -0.29
C ARG A 573 -27.51 27.05 -1.15
N ASP A 574 -26.32 27.58 -0.90
CA ASP A 574 -25.77 28.70 -1.70
C ASP A 574 -25.65 28.34 -3.18
N MET A 575 -25.22 27.13 -3.49
CA MET A 575 -25.14 26.65 -4.87
C MET A 575 -26.51 26.48 -5.52
N GLN A 576 -27.52 25.98 -4.77
CA GLN A 576 -28.90 25.90 -5.26
C GLN A 576 -29.45 27.30 -5.62
N ASP A 577 -29.26 28.27 -4.75
CA ASP A 577 -29.71 29.66 -4.95
C ASP A 577 -29.03 30.29 -6.16
N GLN A 578 -27.74 30.06 -6.35
CA GLN A 578 -27.00 30.54 -7.53
C GLN A 578 -27.51 29.92 -8.85
N ILE A 579 -27.80 28.62 -8.86
CA ILE A 579 -28.32 27.92 -10.04
C ILE A 579 -29.73 28.40 -10.37
N GLN A 580 -30.60 28.55 -9.37
CA GLN A 580 -31.93 29.08 -9.56
C GLN A 580 -31.93 30.51 -10.10
N SER A 581 -31.08 31.38 -9.57
CA SER A 581 -30.96 32.75 -10.02
C SER A 581 -30.42 32.87 -11.46
N LYS A 582 -29.51 31.98 -11.87
CA LYS A 582 -29.03 31.89 -13.27
C LYS A 582 -30.13 31.38 -14.22
N SER A 583 -30.92 30.40 -13.81
CA SER A 583 -32.06 29.91 -14.60
C SER A 583 -33.08 31.00 -14.85
N GLN A 584 -33.48 31.73 -13.81
CA GLN A 584 -34.44 32.85 -13.92
C GLN A 584 -33.94 33.99 -14.83
N ARG A 585 -32.62 34.29 -14.79
CA ARG A 585 -32.00 35.29 -15.70
C ARG A 585 -31.98 34.82 -17.15
N ASN A 586 -31.79 33.53 -17.40
CA ASN A 586 -31.80 32.98 -18.75
C ASN A 586 -33.24 32.91 -19.30
N ASP A 587 -34.21 32.58 -18.49
CA ASP A 587 -35.63 32.57 -18.90
C ASP A 587 -36.13 33.98 -19.20
N SER A 588 -35.76 34.99 -18.38
CA SER A 588 -36.10 36.40 -18.67
C SER A 588 -35.37 36.96 -19.91
N LYS A 589 -34.18 36.47 -20.23
CA LYS A 589 -33.45 36.85 -21.45
C LYS A 589 -34.07 36.23 -22.71
N ASN A 590 -34.48 34.94 -22.62
CA ASN A 590 -35.16 34.24 -23.68
C ASN A 590 -36.55 34.86 -23.96
N GLU A 591 -37.32 35.25 -22.93
CA GLU A 591 -38.57 35.96 -23.09
C GLU A 591 -38.40 37.35 -23.75
N SER A 592 -37.32 38.11 -23.38
CA SER A 592 -37.02 39.40 -23.99
C SER A 592 -36.56 39.27 -25.45
N ASP A 593 -35.81 38.21 -25.76
CA ASP A 593 -35.38 37.93 -27.15
C ASP A 593 -36.51 37.42 -28.02
N ASP A 594 -37.44 36.62 -27.51
CA ASP A 594 -38.64 36.19 -28.22
C ASP A 594 -39.59 37.39 -28.46
N GLN A 595 -39.80 38.28 -27.47
CA GLN A 595 -40.59 39.51 -27.69
C GLN A 595 -39.95 40.43 -28.69
N SER A 596 -38.62 40.55 -28.70
CA SER A 596 -37.88 41.34 -29.70
C SER A 596 -37.96 40.77 -31.11
N ASN A 597 -37.90 39.43 -31.23
CA ASN A 597 -38.08 38.71 -32.51
C ASN A 597 -39.55 38.79 -33.00
N LEU A 598 -40.53 38.62 -32.13
CA LEU A 598 -41.96 38.82 -32.51
C LEU A 598 -42.24 40.26 -32.96
N THR A 599 -41.61 41.25 -32.32
CA THR A 599 -41.74 42.65 -32.73
C THR A 599 -41.08 42.95 -34.08
N ARG A 600 -39.92 42.31 -34.38
CA ARG A 600 -39.27 42.35 -35.69
C ARG A 600 -40.11 41.68 -36.78
N ILE A 601 -40.71 40.52 -36.49
CA ILE A 601 -41.55 39.80 -37.44
C ILE A 601 -42.82 40.63 -37.74
N ARG A 602 -43.47 41.20 -36.69
CA ARG A 602 -44.62 42.10 -36.88
C ARG A 602 -44.31 43.35 -37.73
N LYS A 603 -43.12 43.99 -37.52
CA LYS A 603 -42.64 45.09 -38.34
C LYS A 603 -42.35 44.70 -39.81
N LYS A 604 -41.93 43.46 -40.04
CA LYS A 604 -41.69 42.96 -41.39
C LYS A 604 -42.99 42.68 -42.14
N ILE A 605 -44.00 42.10 -41.48
CA ILE A 605 -45.34 41.85 -42.04
C ILE A 605 -46.07 43.16 -42.37
N SER A 606 -45.97 44.19 -41.51
CA SER A 606 -46.60 45.50 -41.76
C SER A 606 -45.89 46.34 -42.84
N ARG A 607 -44.64 45.99 -43.25
CA ARG A 607 -43.99 46.60 -44.43
C ARG A 607 -44.40 45.94 -45.76
N ASP A 608 -44.59 44.62 -45.70
CA ASP A 608 -45.02 43.89 -46.95
C ASP A 608 -46.51 44.13 -47.26
N GLU A 609 -47.35 44.60 -46.34
CA GLU A 609 -48.73 45.04 -46.61
C GLU A 609 -48.85 46.50 -47.10
N SER A 610 -47.78 47.30 -47.05
CA SER A 610 -47.80 48.68 -47.52
C SER A 610 -47.24 48.86 -48.93
N ASP A 611 -46.73 47.80 -49.55
CA ASP A 611 -46.19 47.80 -50.94
C ASP A 611 -47.08 47.02 -51.94
N HIS A 612 -48.38 46.82 -51.64
CA HIS A 612 -49.37 46.30 -52.53
C HIS A 612 -50.51 47.32 -52.72
#